data_64de762cdf297a64ddfe3d0911ffc77d
#
_entry.id   64de762cdf297a64ddfe3d0911ffc77d
#
_cell.length_a   1.000
_cell.length_b   1.000
_cell.length_c   1.000
_cell.angle_alpha   90.00
_cell.angle_beta   90.00
_cell.angle_gamma   90.00
#
_symmetry.space_group_name_H-M   'P 1'
#
loop_
_entity.id
_entity.type
_entity.pdbx_description
1 polymer ?
#
loop_
_entity_poly.entity_id
_entity_poly.type
_entity_poly.pdbx_seq_one_letter_code
_entity_poly.pdbx_strand_id
1 'polypeptide(L)'
;MDKNKIIITLLAIGLYFVSTGASYLFLSGKVSSQSNLNSPLPAPTAGVDGKLVFDNSLPKTEECPLNGVLYSKQQREWWEKHRPLGVMIENHENARPQSGVSNADVVYEAVAEGGITRFLAFYYCQDGGQLGPVRSARTYFLDYTSEYGDYPLYAHVGGANQPGPA
;
A
#
# COMPACT_ATOMS: atom_id res chain seq x y z
N MET A 1 8.36 -47.63 -32.10
CA MET A 1 7.58 -47.06 -30.99
C MET A 1 6.21 -47.68 -31.08
N ASP A 2 5.73 -48.25 -30.01
CA ASP A 2 4.49 -49.03 -29.98
C ASP A 2 3.28 -48.11 -30.20
N LYS A 3 2.42 -48.46 -31.16
CA LYS A 3 1.25 -47.62 -31.55
C LYS A 3 0.37 -47.24 -30.34
N ASN A 4 0.25 -48.17 -29.39
CA ASN A 4 -0.52 -47.96 -28.16
C ASN A 4 0.11 -46.88 -27.27
N LYS A 5 1.43 -46.79 -27.19
CA LYS A 5 2.14 -45.75 -26.42
C LYS A 5 1.95 -44.38 -27.05
N ILE A 6 1.94 -44.26 -28.37
CA ILE A 6 1.69 -43.00 -29.07
C ILE A 6 0.28 -42.50 -28.80
N ILE A 7 -0.72 -43.39 -28.87
CA ILE A 7 -2.13 -43.05 -28.63
C ILE A 7 -2.32 -42.56 -27.17
N ILE A 8 -1.74 -43.27 -26.20
CA ILE A 8 -1.82 -42.88 -24.79
C ILE A 8 -1.17 -41.52 -24.55
N THR A 9 -0.01 -41.26 -25.15
CA THR A 9 0.68 -39.97 -25.02
C THR A 9 -0.15 -38.83 -25.62
N LEU A 10 -0.74 -39.05 -26.79
CA LEU A 10 -1.59 -38.02 -27.43
C LEU A 10 -2.87 -37.73 -26.63
N LEU A 11 -3.48 -38.77 -26.02
CA LEU A 11 -4.63 -38.60 -25.14
C LEU A 11 -4.26 -37.85 -23.86
N ALA A 12 -3.11 -38.15 -23.25
CA ALA A 12 -2.64 -37.42 -22.06
C ALA A 12 -2.38 -35.94 -22.34
N ILE A 13 -1.76 -35.62 -23.48
CA ILE A 13 -1.54 -34.23 -23.93
C ILE A 13 -2.87 -33.52 -24.17
N GLY A 14 -3.82 -34.17 -24.83
CA GLY A 14 -5.16 -33.62 -25.08
C GLY A 14 -5.91 -33.31 -23.78
N LEU A 15 -5.88 -34.22 -22.80
CA LEU A 15 -6.48 -34.02 -21.48
C LEU A 15 -5.84 -32.88 -20.71
N TYR A 16 -4.52 -32.70 -20.81
CA TYR A 16 -3.81 -31.60 -20.20
C TYR A 16 -4.28 -30.24 -20.75
N PHE A 17 -4.39 -30.09 -22.07
CA PHE A 17 -4.86 -28.85 -22.68
C PHE A 17 -6.33 -28.54 -22.38
N VAL A 18 -7.18 -29.57 -22.32
CA VAL A 18 -8.59 -29.38 -21.93
C VAL A 18 -8.72 -28.96 -20.47
N SER A 19 -7.95 -29.55 -19.56
CA SER A 19 -8.00 -29.19 -18.14
C SER A 19 -7.47 -27.83 -17.87
N THR A 20 -6.35 -27.40 -18.51
CA THR A 20 -5.80 -26.06 -18.39
C THR A 20 -6.71 -25.01 -19.00
N GLY A 21 -7.30 -25.28 -20.14
CA GLY A 21 -8.27 -24.38 -20.79
C GLY A 21 -9.54 -24.20 -19.94
N ALA A 22 -10.09 -25.27 -19.40
CA ALA A 22 -11.26 -25.21 -18.53
C ALA A 22 -10.97 -24.45 -17.23
N SER A 23 -9.80 -24.67 -16.61
CA SER A 23 -9.36 -23.93 -15.42
C SER A 23 -9.18 -22.45 -15.69
N TYR A 24 -8.59 -22.11 -16.83
CA TYR A 24 -8.41 -20.69 -17.23
C TYR A 24 -9.75 -19.99 -17.43
N LEU A 25 -10.70 -20.60 -18.13
CA LEU A 25 -12.04 -20.04 -18.35
C LEU A 25 -12.83 -19.89 -17.04
N PHE A 26 -12.71 -20.86 -16.14
CA PHE A 26 -13.39 -20.83 -14.85
C PHE A 26 -12.82 -19.75 -13.91
N LEU A 27 -11.49 -19.58 -13.88
CA LEU A 27 -10.82 -18.58 -13.05
C LEU A 27 -10.92 -17.17 -13.65
N SER A 28 -10.77 -17.01 -14.97
CA SER A 28 -10.88 -15.71 -15.61
C SER A 28 -12.30 -15.12 -15.51
N GLY A 29 -13.34 -15.98 -15.57
CA GLY A 29 -14.72 -15.54 -15.35
C GLY A 29 -15.02 -15.06 -13.93
N LYS A 30 -14.25 -15.49 -12.93
CA LYS A 30 -14.44 -15.05 -11.52
C LYS A 30 -13.66 -13.78 -11.17
N VAL A 31 -12.62 -13.44 -11.93
CA VAL A 31 -11.83 -12.20 -11.69
C VAL A 31 -12.57 -10.95 -12.20
N SER A 32 -13.58 -11.09 -13.05
CA SER A 32 -14.35 -9.96 -13.58
C SER A 32 -15.50 -9.47 -12.70
N SER A 33 -15.67 -10.00 -11.50
CA SER A 33 -16.62 -9.43 -10.54
C SER A 33 -15.98 -8.24 -9.80
N GLN A 34 -15.75 -7.15 -10.52
CA GLN A 34 -15.75 -5.85 -9.86
C GLN A 34 -17.17 -5.67 -9.30
N SER A 35 -17.31 -5.87 -7.99
CA SER A 35 -18.44 -5.35 -7.26
C SER A 35 -18.43 -3.83 -7.47
N ASN A 36 -19.27 -3.32 -8.36
CA ASN A 36 -19.65 -1.92 -8.40
C ASN A 36 -20.40 -1.63 -7.08
N LEU A 37 -19.65 -1.46 -6.02
CA LEU A 37 -20.11 -0.79 -4.82
C LEU A 37 -20.30 0.67 -5.23
N ASN A 38 -21.46 0.98 -5.78
CA ASN A 38 -21.88 2.35 -6.00
C ASN A 38 -22.02 3.01 -4.63
N SER A 39 -20.94 3.60 -4.15
CA SER A 39 -21.02 4.52 -3.02
C SER A 39 -21.95 5.67 -3.43
N PRO A 40 -22.95 6.02 -2.63
CA PRO A 40 -23.79 7.18 -2.90
C PRO A 40 -23.02 8.51 -2.82
N LEU A 41 -21.80 8.48 -2.32
CA LEU A 41 -20.90 9.63 -2.26
C LEU A 41 -20.02 9.71 -3.52
N PRO A 42 -19.76 10.92 -4.03
CA PRO A 42 -18.85 11.10 -5.16
C PRO A 42 -17.46 10.56 -4.79
N ALA A 43 -16.82 9.85 -5.74
CA ALA A 43 -15.44 9.40 -5.54
C ALA A 43 -14.51 10.62 -5.42
N PRO A 44 -13.43 10.53 -4.63
CA PRO A 44 -12.43 11.59 -4.58
C PRO A 44 -11.77 11.76 -5.96
N THR A 45 -11.45 12.98 -6.32
CA THR A 45 -10.80 13.33 -7.60
C THR A 45 -9.31 13.53 -7.41
N ALA A 46 -8.49 13.20 -8.42
CA ALA A 46 -7.06 13.48 -8.39
C ALA A 46 -6.80 14.99 -8.53
N GLY A 47 -6.04 15.55 -7.61
CA GLY A 47 -5.57 16.94 -7.67
C GLY A 47 -4.33 17.10 -8.55
N VAL A 48 -3.84 18.35 -8.66
CA VAL A 48 -2.73 18.73 -9.54
C VAL A 48 -1.42 17.99 -9.19
N ASP A 49 -1.20 17.69 -7.91
CA ASP A 49 0.01 17.00 -7.43
C ASP A 49 -0.20 15.50 -7.22
N GLY A 50 -1.18 14.91 -7.89
CA GLY A 50 -1.54 13.51 -7.69
C GLY A 50 -2.20 13.21 -6.35
N LYS A 51 -2.39 14.21 -5.47
CA LYS A 51 -3.11 14.07 -4.21
C LYS A 51 -4.61 14.02 -4.47
N LEU A 52 -5.31 13.12 -3.77
CA LEU A 52 -6.76 13.06 -3.84
C LEU A 52 -7.40 14.29 -3.19
N VAL A 53 -8.41 14.82 -3.85
CA VAL A 53 -9.23 15.92 -3.33
C VAL A 53 -10.56 15.35 -2.86
N PHE A 54 -10.82 15.50 -1.58
CA PHE A 54 -12.09 15.15 -0.95
C PHE A 54 -13.01 16.38 -0.87
N ASP A 55 -14.32 16.15 -0.85
CA ASP A 55 -15.29 17.23 -0.70
C ASP A 55 -15.26 17.79 0.72
N ASN A 56 -14.74 19.00 0.86
CA ASN A 56 -14.63 19.69 2.14
C ASN A 56 -15.96 20.23 2.67
N SER A 57 -17.04 20.22 1.87
CA SER A 57 -18.39 20.63 2.30
C SER A 57 -19.10 19.55 3.11
N LEU A 58 -18.62 18.30 3.05
CA LEU A 58 -19.21 17.19 3.77
C LEU A 58 -18.96 17.29 5.28
N PRO A 59 -19.93 16.87 6.11
CA PRO A 59 -19.76 16.82 7.56
C PRO A 59 -18.59 15.93 7.95
N LYS A 60 -17.79 16.35 8.93
CA LYS A 60 -16.67 15.59 9.49
C LYS A 60 -17.14 14.86 10.75
N THR A 61 -17.60 13.63 10.60
CA THR A 61 -18.21 12.80 11.65
C THR A 61 -17.44 11.52 11.92
N GLU A 62 -16.48 11.17 11.06
CA GLU A 62 -15.79 9.90 11.11
C GLU A 62 -14.40 10.08 11.71
N GLU A 63 -14.17 9.43 12.83
CA GLU A 63 -12.89 9.49 13.55
C GLU A 63 -11.83 8.62 12.88
N CYS A 64 -10.66 9.19 12.63
CA CYS A 64 -9.51 8.46 12.11
C CYS A 64 -8.91 7.58 13.22
N PRO A 65 -8.74 6.28 13.01
CA PRO A 65 -8.22 5.37 14.03
C PRO A 65 -6.74 5.61 14.38
N LEU A 66 -5.99 6.36 13.55
CA LEU A 66 -4.57 6.61 13.78
C LEU A 66 -4.30 7.86 14.63
N ASN A 67 -5.09 8.93 14.43
CA ASN A 67 -4.81 10.22 15.04
C ASN A 67 -6.01 10.86 15.77
N GLY A 68 -7.19 10.24 15.71
CA GLY A 68 -8.42 10.72 16.36
C GLY A 68 -9.06 11.96 15.70
N VAL A 69 -8.54 12.42 14.56
CA VAL A 69 -9.09 13.56 13.84
C VAL A 69 -10.37 13.15 13.12
N LEU A 70 -11.35 14.06 13.11
CA LEU A 70 -12.62 13.83 12.42
C LEU A 70 -12.52 14.19 10.92
N TYR A 71 -12.95 13.25 10.09
CA TYR A 71 -13.01 13.36 8.64
C TYR A 71 -14.43 13.13 8.10
N SER A 72 -14.60 13.30 6.80
CA SER A 72 -15.88 13.02 6.16
C SER A 72 -16.11 11.52 5.95
N LYS A 73 -17.38 11.13 5.78
CA LYS A 73 -17.74 9.76 5.41
C LYS A 73 -17.09 9.33 4.07
N GLN A 74 -16.91 10.26 3.13
CA GLN A 74 -16.21 10.01 1.86
C GLN A 74 -14.76 9.56 2.11
N GLN A 75 -14.05 10.21 3.04
CA GLN A 75 -12.68 9.84 3.42
C GLN A 75 -12.66 8.47 4.11
N ARG A 76 -13.62 8.20 5.02
CA ARG A 76 -13.73 6.90 5.65
C ARG A 76 -13.93 5.78 4.64
N GLU A 77 -14.87 5.90 3.72
CA GLU A 77 -15.10 4.92 2.67
C GLU A 77 -13.87 4.71 1.76
N TRP A 78 -13.01 5.72 1.66
CA TRP A 78 -11.76 5.63 0.93
C TRP A 78 -10.72 4.85 1.74
N TRP A 79 -10.43 5.23 3.00
CA TRP A 79 -9.37 4.58 3.77
C TRP A 79 -9.70 3.12 4.14
N GLU A 80 -10.96 2.76 4.35
CA GLU A 80 -11.37 1.37 4.63
C GLU A 80 -11.04 0.40 3.48
N LYS A 81 -10.77 0.90 2.29
CA LYS A 81 -10.34 0.11 1.10
C LYS A 81 -8.83 -0.02 0.98
N HIS A 82 -8.08 0.61 1.87
CA HIS A 82 -6.62 0.67 1.82
C HIS A 82 -6.02 0.11 3.12
N ARG A 83 -4.72 -0.07 3.10
CA ARG A 83 -3.93 -0.41 4.27
C ARG A 83 -3.11 0.80 4.69
N PRO A 84 -2.81 0.99 5.99
CA PRO A 84 -1.88 2.02 6.41
C PRO A 84 -0.55 1.90 5.68
N LEU A 85 -0.04 3.03 5.18
CA LEU A 85 1.23 3.12 4.46
C LEU A 85 2.24 3.88 5.31
N GLY A 86 3.26 3.20 5.83
CA GLY A 86 4.43 3.79 6.45
C GLY A 86 5.50 4.10 5.41
N VAL A 87 6.01 5.31 5.37
CA VAL A 87 7.04 5.77 4.43
C VAL A 87 8.25 6.28 5.16
N MET A 88 9.43 5.75 4.82
CA MET A 88 10.71 6.24 5.34
C MET A 88 11.10 7.53 4.66
N ILE A 89 11.15 8.65 5.39
CA ILE A 89 11.47 9.98 4.84
C ILE A 89 12.74 10.51 5.47
N GLU A 90 13.63 11.04 4.63
CA GLU A 90 14.90 11.65 5.05
C GLU A 90 14.65 12.93 5.87
N ASN A 91 15.43 13.12 6.94
CA ASN A 91 15.40 14.35 7.73
C ASN A 91 16.75 15.07 7.82
N HIS A 92 17.71 14.70 7.00
CA HIS A 92 18.96 15.48 6.85
C HIS A 92 18.64 16.91 6.38
N GLU A 93 19.41 17.88 6.83
CA GLU A 93 19.19 19.31 6.48
C GLU A 93 19.12 19.57 4.95
N ASN A 94 19.94 18.86 4.17
CA ASN A 94 19.97 18.98 2.71
C ASN A 94 18.73 18.35 2.01
N ALA A 95 17.88 17.63 2.75
CA ALA A 95 16.66 17.02 2.24
C ALA A 95 15.41 17.89 2.46
N ARG A 96 15.58 19.04 3.09
CA ARG A 96 14.48 19.95 3.43
C ARG A 96 14.28 21.01 2.35
N PRO A 97 13.03 21.39 2.06
CA PRO A 97 11.78 20.87 2.66
C PRO A 97 11.40 19.51 2.10
N GLN A 98 10.94 18.62 2.99
CA GLN A 98 10.37 17.33 2.58
C GLN A 98 8.99 17.52 1.94
N SER A 99 8.62 16.61 1.04
CA SER A 99 7.30 16.59 0.42
C SER A 99 6.35 15.67 1.19
N GLY A 100 5.13 16.13 1.44
CA GLY A 100 4.01 15.35 1.92
C GLY A 100 4.00 15.00 3.41
N VAL A 101 5.04 15.31 4.20
CA VAL A 101 5.10 14.98 5.64
C VAL A 101 3.96 15.64 6.42
N SER A 102 3.56 16.86 6.05
CA SER A 102 2.45 17.58 6.68
C SER A 102 1.07 16.92 6.47
N ASN A 103 0.97 15.97 5.55
CA ASN A 103 -0.26 15.21 5.28
C ASN A 103 -0.27 13.85 5.99
N ALA A 104 0.79 13.50 6.74
CA ALA A 104 0.83 12.26 7.49
C ALA A 104 -0.17 12.27 8.65
N ASP A 105 -0.78 11.12 8.90
CA ASP A 105 -1.65 10.93 10.06
C ASP A 105 -0.84 10.80 11.36
N VAL A 106 0.33 10.13 11.27
CA VAL A 106 1.29 9.96 12.38
C VAL A 106 2.71 10.04 11.83
N VAL A 107 3.61 10.65 12.57
CA VAL A 107 5.05 10.69 12.24
C VAL A 107 5.86 10.26 13.44
N TYR A 108 6.66 9.23 13.27
CA TYR A 108 7.71 8.86 14.22
C TYR A 108 9.03 9.49 13.76
N GLU A 109 9.74 10.09 14.69
CA GLU A 109 11.11 10.57 14.46
C GLU A 109 12.06 9.78 15.34
N ALA A 110 13.06 9.14 14.74
CA ALA A 110 14.08 8.41 15.45
C ALA A 110 15.47 8.65 14.84
N VAL A 111 16.50 8.56 15.68
CA VAL A 111 17.89 8.68 15.23
C VAL A 111 18.22 7.50 14.30
N ALA A 112 18.78 7.81 13.14
CA ALA A 112 19.20 6.82 12.16
C ALA A 112 20.72 6.60 12.23
N GLU A 113 21.51 7.50 11.70
CA GLU A 113 22.98 7.41 11.65
C GLU A 113 23.61 8.78 11.92
N GLY A 114 24.76 8.78 12.60
CA GLY A 114 25.56 9.99 12.79
C GLY A 114 24.83 11.13 13.52
N GLY A 115 23.85 10.81 14.35
CA GLY A 115 23.00 11.82 15.01
C GLY A 115 21.92 12.42 14.15
N ILE A 116 21.78 11.99 12.88
CA ILE A 116 20.72 12.44 11.98
C ILE A 116 19.49 11.58 12.24
N THR A 117 18.34 12.25 12.34
CA THR A 117 17.06 11.57 12.49
C THR A 117 16.45 11.19 11.14
N ARG A 118 15.46 10.31 11.18
CA ARG A 118 14.66 9.91 10.03
C ARG A 118 13.20 9.83 10.44
N PHE A 119 12.31 10.18 9.54
CA PHE A 119 10.88 10.04 9.75
C PHE A 119 10.36 8.71 9.21
N LEU A 120 9.49 8.07 9.99
CA LEU A 120 8.54 7.08 9.52
C LEU A 120 7.16 7.75 9.56
N ALA A 121 6.64 8.11 8.40
CA ALA A 121 5.38 8.83 8.26
C ALA A 121 4.29 7.87 7.78
N PHE A 122 3.17 7.81 8.50
CA PHE A 122 2.02 6.97 8.18
C PHE A 122 0.91 7.77 7.51
N TYR A 123 0.37 7.20 6.45
CA TYR A 123 -0.74 7.73 5.66
C TYR A 123 -1.84 6.67 5.58
N TYR A 124 -3.02 7.01 6.04
CA TYR A 124 -4.18 6.14 6.03
C TYR A 124 -5.48 6.92 5.84
N CYS A 125 -5.79 7.86 6.74
CA CYS A 125 -7.00 8.66 6.69
C CYS A 125 -6.89 9.83 5.71
N GLN A 126 -5.65 10.20 5.37
CA GLN A 126 -5.33 11.24 4.38
C GLN A 126 -4.43 10.68 3.29
N ASP A 127 -4.58 11.23 2.09
CA ASP A 127 -3.64 10.98 1.00
C ASP A 127 -2.42 11.89 1.15
N GLY A 128 -1.25 11.28 1.15
CA GLY A 128 0.02 12.01 1.24
C GLY A 128 0.37 12.80 -0.02
N GLY A 129 -0.18 12.42 -1.17
CA GLY A 129 0.24 12.96 -2.47
C GLY A 129 1.68 12.60 -2.82
N GLN A 130 2.47 13.57 -3.24
CA GLN A 130 3.90 13.36 -3.48
C GLN A 130 4.67 13.30 -2.16
N LEU A 131 5.41 12.20 -1.95
CA LEU A 131 6.14 11.92 -0.71
C LEU A 131 7.65 11.84 -0.96
N GLY A 132 8.43 12.43 -0.08
CA GLY A 132 9.87 12.28 -0.17
C GLY A 132 10.71 13.39 0.51
N PRO A 133 12.06 13.20 0.42
CA PRO A 133 12.81 12.09 -0.18
C PRO A 133 12.66 10.78 0.58
N VAL A 134 12.36 9.68 -0.14
CA VAL A 134 12.25 8.35 0.46
C VAL A 134 13.63 7.77 0.72
N ARG A 135 13.82 7.16 1.90
CA ARG A 135 15.12 6.65 2.37
C ARG A 135 15.06 5.20 2.85
N SER A 136 16.23 4.73 3.26
CA SER A 136 16.47 3.34 3.62
C SER A 136 15.74 2.93 4.89
N ALA A 137 15.24 1.70 4.89
CA ALA A 137 14.71 1.04 6.07
C ALA A 137 15.78 0.83 7.16
N ARG A 138 15.31 0.72 8.40
CA ARG A 138 16.05 0.24 9.55
C ARG A 138 15.16 -0.70 10.34
N THR A 139 15.74 -1.72 10.95
CA THR A 139 15.00 -2.82 11.60
C THR A 139 14.04 -2.32 12.68
N TYR A 140 14.46 -1.38 13.51
CA TYR A 140 13.61 -0.84 14.59
C TYR A 140 12.37 -0.08 14.09
N PHE A 141 12.36 0.44 12.86
CA PHE A 141 11.15 1.02 12.28
C PHE A 141 10.12 -0.04 11.86
N LEU A 142 10.53 -1.31 11.70
CA LEU A 142 9.59 -2.40 11.45
C LEU A 142 8.71 -2.67 12.68
N ASP A 143 9.27 -2.51 13.88
CA ASP A 143 8.50 -2.66 15.12
C ASP A 143 7.38 -1.61 15.17
N TYR A 144 7.70 -0.34 14.89
CA TYR A 144 6.67 0.72 14.81
C TYR A 144 5.66 0.45 13.69
N THR A 145 6.12 -0.07 12.54
CA THR A 145 5.22 -0.37 11.43
C THR A 145 4.24 -1.48 11.79
N SER A 146 4.66 -2.49 12.56
CA SER A 146 3.83 -3.62 12.97
C SER A 146 2.66 -3.25 13.89
N GLU A 147 2.68 -2.06 14.50
CA GLU A 147 1.58 -1.55 15.34
C GLU A 147 0.33 -1.18 14.53
N TYR A 148 0.46 -1.05 13.20
CA TYR A 148 -0.60 -0.56 12.30
C TYR A 148 -1.38 -1.68 11.61
N GLY A 149 -1.65 -2.78 12.30
CA GLY A 149 -2.45 -3.90 11.85
C GLY A 149 -1.63 -5.08 11.31
N ASP A 150 -2.33 -6.10 10.85
CA ASP A 150 -1.69 -7.37 10.47
C ASP A 150 -0.77 -7.26 9.23
N TYR A 151 -1.09 -6.36 8.30
CA TYR A 151 -0.39 -6.23 7.02
C TYR A 151 -0.24 -4.76 6.58
N PRO A 152 0.42 -3.89 7.34
CA PRO A 152 0.67 -2.52 6.91
C PRO A 152 1.61 -2.50 5.68
N LEU A 153 1.52 -1.45 4.89
CA LEU A 153 2.47 -1.22 3.80
C LEU A 153 3.69 -0.46 4.33
N TYR A 154 4.88 -0.82 3.83
CA TYR A 154 6.11 -0.14 4.21
C TYR A 154 6.93 0.22 2.98
N ALA A 155 7.07 1.52 2.72
CA ALA A 155 7.78 2.06 1.57
C ALA A 155 9.15 2.63 1.98
N HIS A 156 10.20 2.15 1.31
CA HIS A 156 11.57 2.59 1.55
C HIS A 156 12.43 2.40 0.31
N VAL A 157 13.57 3.08 0.25
CA VAL A 157 14.60 2.92 -0.79
C VAL A 157 15.91 2.53 -0.11
N GLY A 158 16.34 1.28 -0.34
CA GLY A 158 17.50 0.70 0.32
C GLY A 158 17.22 0.22 1.76
N GLY A 159 18.23 -0.36 2.39
CA GLY A 159 18.17 -0.90 3.74
C GLY A 159 19.55 -1.29 4.26
N ALA A 160 19.66 -1.56 5.57
CA ALA A 160 20.85 -2.16 6.16
C ALA A 160 20.85 -3.66 5.85
N ASN A 161 21.62 -4.08 4.88
CA ASN A 161 21.70 -5.47 4.43
C ASN A 161 22.77 -6.30 5.16
N GLN A 162 23.50 -5.71 6.11
CA GLN A 162 24.48 -6.44 6.91
C GLN A 162 24.02 -6.51 8.36
N PRO A 163 24.01 -7.69 8.99
CA PRO A 163 23.98 -7.76 10.42
C PRO A 163 25.17 -6.95 10.93
N GLY A 164 24.90 -5.99 11.80
CA GLY A 164 25.97 -5.27 12.50
C GLY A 164 26.91 -6.27 13.17
N PRO A 165 28.18 -5.86 13.46
CA PRO A 165 29.08 -6.71 14.21
C PRO A 165 28.38 -7.10 15.53
N ALA A 166 28.41 -8.40 15.81
CA ALA A 166 27.87 -8.98 17.03
C ALA A 166 28.64 -8.43 18.26
#